data_5fa5cac0ec6983694d25515689ef30a4
#
_entry.id   5fa5cac0ec6983694d25515689ef30a4
#
_cell.length_a   1.000
_cell.length_b   1.000
_cell.length_c   1.000
_cell.angle_alpha   90.00
_cell.angle_beta   90.00
_cell.angle_gamma   90.00
#
_symmetry.space_group_name_H-M   'P 1'
#
loop_
_entity.id
_entity.type
_entity.pdbx_description
1 polymer ?
#
loop_
_entity_poly.entity_id
_entity_poly.type
_entity_poly.pdbx_seq_one_letter_code
_entity_poly.pdbx_strand_id
1 'polypeptide(L)'
;VAFQMALAAWTTGTFSLSQAGTSLAISILGGFVVGFVTAMVNRFLHTFLLSVRAIDIASELLLELSLPLMTFFIAEEIHVSGIIAVVVAGILKASRFKKITLLEAQVDTVTETVWHTVTFMLNGSVFVILGMELELIAEPILSNSLYNPFLLLLSVVVLTFMLFAIRFVMIAGFYFVRTHRLKKKIHKYMKDMLLLTFSGVKGTVSIATILLIPSHLEQEYPLLLFLVAGVTLLSFLTGLLVLPHLSEEQEESKDHLMHIAILNDVAAELEKELDHHKNKLPLYAAIDNYHGRIENLIL
;
A
#
# COMPACT_ATOMS: atom_id res chain seq x y z
N VAL A 1 -12.94 -6.99 -7.16
CA VAL A 1 -13.90 -6.97 -8.29
C VAL A 1 -13.64 -8.11 -9.27
N ALA A 2 -12.47 -8.17 -9.98
CA ALA A 2 -12.20 -9.23 -10.95
C ALA A 2 -12.29 -10.64 -10.34
N PHE A 3 -11.78 -10.84 -9.13
CA PHE A 3 -11.90 -12.09 -8.38
C PHE A 3 -13.35 -12.43 -8.05
N GLN A 4 -14.13 -11.49 -7.54
CA GLN A 4 -15.56 -11.68 -7.23
C GLN A 4 -16.36 -12.06 -8.49
N MET A 5 -16.01 -11.50 -9.63
CA MET A 5 -16.62 -11.87 -10.92
C MET A 5 -16.23 -13.26 -11.38
N ALA A 6 -14.96 -13.63 -11.25
CA ALA A 6 -14.51 -14.97 -11.55
C ALA A 6 -15.23 -16.01 -10.64
N LEU A 7 -15.39 -15.67 -9.37
CA LEU A 7 -16.13 -16.48 -8.41
C LEU A 7 -17.61 -16.59 -8.78
N ALA A 8 -18.26 -15.48 -9.13
CA ALA A 8 -19.66 -15.49 -9.57
C ALA A 8 -19.86 -16.28 -10.87
N ALA A 9 -18.95 -16.15 -11.82
CA ALA A 9 -18.98 -16.93 -13.06
C ALA A 9 -18.84 -18.44 -12.79
N TRP A 10 -18.01 -18.81 -11.83
CA TRP A 10 -17.81 -20.19 -11.45
C TRP A 10 -19.04 -20.76 -10.72
N THR A 11 -19.62 -20.02 -9.78
CA THR A 11 -20.81 -20.47 -9.03
C THR A 11 -22.07 -20.53 -9.86
N THR A 12 -22.24 -19.64 -10.85
CA THR A 12 -23.45 -19.60 -11.70
C THR A 12 -23.33 -20.45 -12.97
N GLY A 13 -22.13 -20.88 -13.33
CA GLY A 13 -21.86 -21.64 -14.55
C GLY A 13 -22.07 -20.87 -15.86
N THR A 14 -22.43 -19.57 -15.79
CA THR A 14 -22.68 -18.71 -16.95
C THR A 14 -21.71 -17.55 -16.98
N PHE A 15 -20.80 -17.53 -17.94
CA PHE A 15 -19.87 -16.41 -18.14
C PHE A 15 -20.31 -15.57 -19.35
N SER A 16 -20.83 -14.37 -19.09
CA SER A 16 -21.12 -13.38 -20.13
C SER A 16 -20.09 -12.25 -20.06
N LEU A 17 -19.25 -12.13 -21.08
CA LEU A 17 -18.21 -11.10 -21.16
C LEU A 17 -18.79 -9.67 -21.09
N SER A 18 -20.00 -9.46 -21.63
CA SER A 18 -20.68 -8.17 -21.59
C SER A 18 -21.17 -7.82 -20.18
N GLN A 19 -21.74 -8.77 -19.46
CA GLN A 19 -22.19 -8.58 -18.07
C GLN A 19 -20.98 -8.37 -17.15
N ALA A 20 -19.93 -9.13 -17.34
CA ALA A 20 -18.67 -8.95 -16.60
C ALA A 20 -18.08 -7.54 -16.83
N GLY A 21 -18.03 -7.08 -18.08
CA GLY A 21 -17.53 -5.76 -18.41
C GLY A 21 -18.38 -4.62 -17.84
N THR A 22 -19.69 -4.72 -17.90
CA THR A 22 -20.59 -3.70 -17.33
C THR A 22 -20.52 -3.64 -15.81
N SER A 23 -20.48 -4.79 -15.12
CA SER A 23 -20.33 -4.84 -13.66
C SER A 23 -18.98 -4.29 -13.21
N LEU A 24 -17.89 -4.58 -13.94
CA LEU A 24 -16.57 -3.96 -13.70
C LEU A 24 -16.63 -2.44 -13.84
N ALA A 25 -17.19 -1.95 -14.93
CA ALA A 25 -17.30 -0.53 -15.17
C ALA A 25 -18.14 0.17 -14.07
N ILE A 26 -19.27 -0.40 -13.69
CA ILE A 26 -20.11 0.13 -12.60
C ILE A 26 -19.35 0.13 -11.26
N SER A 27 -18.67 -0.96 -10.92
CA SER A 27 -17.89 -1.04 -9.68
C SER A 27 -16.73 -0.04 -9.64
N ILE A 28 -16.06 0.19 -10.77
CA ILE A 28 -14.95 1.13 -10.87
C ILE A 28 -15.47 2.57 -10.80
N LEU A 29 -16.46 2.91 -11.63
CA LEU A 29 -17.01 4.26 -11.67
C LEU A 29 -17.75 4.61 -10.37
N GLY A 30 -18.52 3.68 -9.81
CA GLY A 30 -19.18 3.86 -8.54
C GLY A 30 -18.18 4.03 -7.39
N GLY A 31 -17.12 3.20 -7.34
CA GLY A 31 -16.04 3.37 -6.39
C GLY A 31 -15.35 4.73 -6.50
N PHE A 32 -15.12 5.20 -7.74
CA PHE A 32 -14.56 6.54 -7.96
C PHE A 32 -15.47 7.64 -7.40
N VAL A 33 -16.77 7.59 -7.67
CA VAL A 33 -17.75 8.58 -7.18
C VAL A 33 -17.83 8.57 -5.65
N VAL A 34 -17.92 7.39 -5.04
CA VAL A 34 -17.95 7.26 -3.56
C VAL A 34 -16.66 7.81 -2.95
N GLY A 35 -15.50 7.45 -3.49
CA GLY A 35 -14.21 7.95 -3.02
C GLY A 35 -14.07 9.47 -3.15
N PHE A 36 -14.58 10.03 -4.24
CA PHE A 36 -14.61 11.48 -4.43
C PHE A 36 -15.52 12.18 -3.40
N VAL A 37 -16.73 11.67 -3.20
CA VAL A 37 -17.70 12.26 -2.26
C VAL A 37 -17.18 12.17 -0.83
N THR A 38 -16.65 11.02 -0.41
CA THR A 38 -16.10 10.84 0.96
C THR A 38 -14.87 11.72 1.22
N ALA A 39 -13.99 11.89 0.21
CA ALA A 39 -12.89 12.85 0.30
C ALA A 39 -13.39 14.30 0.46
N MET A 40 -14.45 14.66 -0.24
CA MET A 40 -15.05 15.99 -0.16
C MET A 40 -15.71 16.23 1.21
N VAL A 41 -16.42 15.24 1.73
CA VAL A 41 -16.99 15.27 3.09
C VAL A 41 -15.89 15.39 4.14
N ASN A 42 -14.84 14.60 4.06
CA ASN A 42 -13.70 14.69 4.97
C ASN A 42 -13.04 16.08 4.93
N ARG A 43 -12.89 16.65 3.72
CA ARG A 43 -12.40 18.03 3.57
C ARG A 43 -13.30 19.04 4.23
N PHE A 44 -14.62 18.90 4.11
CA PHE A 44 -15.59 19.79 4.76
C PHE A 44 -15.51 19.68 6.27
N LEU A 45 -15.44 18.44 6.81
CA LEU A 45 -15.29 18.18 8.24
C LEU A 45 -14.00 18.82 8.78
N HIS A 46 -12.87 18.62 8.11
CA HIS A 46 -11.60 19.22 8.47
C HIS A 46 -11.69 20.76 8.53
N THR A 47 -12.28 21.40 7.49
CA THR A 47 -12.45 22.86 7.44
C THR A 47 -13.40 23.35 8.52
N PHE A 48 -14.45 22.59 8.81
CA PHE A 48 -15.40 22.90 9.88
C PHE A 48 -14.73 22.85 11.27
N LEU A 49 -13.96 21.78 11.56
CA LEU A 49 -13.22 21.66 12.81
C LEU A 49 -12.20 22.80 12.99
N LEU A 50 -11.52 23.20 11.91
CA LEU A 50 -10.64 24.39 11.92
C LEU A 50 -11.40 25.65 12.29
N SER A 51 -12.60 25.85 11.76
CA SER A 51 -13.40 27.06 12.02
C SER A 51 -13.86 27.17 13.48
N VAL A 52 -14.10 26.02 14.12
CA VAL A 52 -14.53 25.93 15.53
C VAL A 52 -13.31 25.89 16.49
N ARG A 53 -12.08 25.94 15.98
CA ARG A 53 -10.82 25.77 16.73
C ARG A 53 -10.77 24.47 17.56
N ALA A 54 -11.40 23.42 17.08
CA ALA A 54 -11.44 22.09 17.71
C ALA A 54 -10.41 21.12 17.12
N ILE A 55 -9.45 21.61 16.35
CA ILE A 55 -8.38 20.80 15.78
C ILE A 55 -7.22 20.72 16.77
N ASP A 56 -6.96 19.49 17.18
CA ASP A 56 -5.75 19.03 17.82
C ASP A 56 -5.17 17.82 17.07
N ILE A 57 -4.03 17.32 17.49
CA ILE A 57 -3.37 16.17 16.87
C ILE A 57 -4.28 14.93 16.89
N ALA A 58 -5.04 14.71 17.97
CA ALA A 58 -5.91 13.56 18.11
C ALA A 58 -7.10 13.59 17.16
N SER A 59 -7.76 14.75 17.02
CA SER A 59 -8.89 14.92 16.09
C SER A 59 -8.47 14.76 14.63
N GLU A 60 -7.30 15.26 14.25
CA GLU A 60 -6.77 15.09 12.90
C GLU A 60 -6.43 13.63 12.61
N LEU A 61 -5.78 12.91 13.55
CA LEU A 61 -5.53 11.48 13.43
C LEU A 61 -6.83 10.68 13.31
N LEU A 62 -7.86 11.04 14.06
CA LEU A 62 -9.16 10.38 13.97
C LEU A 62 -9.77 10.55 12.57
N LEU A 63 -9.73 11.75 12.01
CA LEU A 63 -10.18 12.01 10.64
C LEU A 63 -9.36 11.25 9.60
N GLU A 64 -8.03 11.16 9.82
CA GLU A 64 -7.11 10.43 8.95
C GLU A 64 -7.43 8.94 8.90
N LEU A 65 -7.58 8.30 10.07
CA LEU A 65 -7.85 6.87 10.18
C LEU A 65 -9.29 6.50 9.84
N SER A 66 -10.25 7.40 10.10
CA SER A 66 -11.66 7.14 9.78
C SER A 66 -11.96 7.19 8.29
N LEU A 67 -11.23 8.02 7.52
CA LEU A 67 -11.48 8.20 6.09
C LEU A 67 -11.46 6.88 5.29
N PRO A 68 -10.39 6.06 5.32
CA PRO A 68 -10.37 4.82 4.57
C PRO A 68 -11.41 3.82 5.04
N LEU A 69 -11.64 3.71 6.35
CA LEU A 69 -12.63 2.79 6.91
C LEU A 69 -14.05 3.16 6.49
N MET A 70 -14.46 4.41 6.70
CA MET A 70 -15.79 4.88 6.31
C MET A 70 -16.01 4.80 4.80
N THR A 71 -14.99 5.18 4.02
CA THR A 71 -15.06 5.09 2.55
C THR A 71 -15.26 3.65 2.08
N PHE A 72 -14.53 2.70 2.68
CA PHE A 72 -14.65 1.29 2.35
C PHE A 72 -16.05 0.76 2.67
N PHE A 73 -16.53 0.96 3.89
CA PHE A 73 -17.86 0.47 4.31
C PHE A 73 -19.00 1.07 3.49
N ILE A 74 -18.97 2.38 3.22
CA ILE A 74 -20.00 3.03 2.39
C ILE A 74 -20.00 2.45 0.97
N ALA A 75 -18.82 2.20 0.40
CA ALA A 75 -18.71 1.67 -0.96
C ALA A 75 -19.21 0.21 -1.03
N GLU A 76 -18.88 -0.64 -0.07
CA GLU A 76 -19.34 -2.03 -0.01
C GLU A 76 -20.86 -2.11 0.21
N GLU A 77 -21.44 -1.22 1.03
CA GLU A 77 -22.89 -1.18 1.25
C GLU A 77 -23.68 -0.83 -0.02
N ILE A 78 -23.09 0.00 -0.88
CA ILE A 78 -23.67 0.38 -2.19
C ILE A 78 -23.31 -0.66 -3.29
N HIS A 79 -22.63 -1.74 -2.94
CA HIS A 79 -22.16 -2.78 -3.86
C HIS A 79 -21.20 -2.29 -4.97
N VAL A 80 -20.35 -1.31 -4.64
CA VAL A 80 -19.26 -0.86 -5.50
C VAL A 80 -17.90 -1.17 -4.87
N SER A 81 -16.82 -1.04 -5.62
CA SER A 81 -15.49 -1.42 -5.12
C SER A 81 -14.98 -0.49 -4.01
N GLY A 82 -14.98 -1.00 -2.76
CA GLY A 82 -14.42 -0.31 -1.59
C GLY A 82 -12.94 0.02 -1.75
N ILE A 83 -12.17 -0.87 -2.36
CA ILE A 83 -10.73 -0.66 -2.59
C ILE A 83 -10.50 0.54 -3.53
N ILE A 84 -11.25 0.64 -4.62
CA ILE A 84 -11.15 1.77 -5.57
C ILE A 84 -11.56 3.06 -4.89
N ALA A 85 -12.65 3.03 -4.13
CA ALA A 85 -13.14 4.21 -3.41
C ALA A 85 -12.08 4.75 -2.42
N VAL A 86 -11.45 3.87 -1.65
CA VAL A 86 -10.38 4.26 -0.70
C VAL A 86 -9.16 4.83 -1.41
N VAL A 87 -8.73 4.23 -2.52
CA VAL A 87 -7.60 4.73 -3.32
C VAL A 87 -7.89 6.12 -3.85
N VAL A 88 -9.08 6.35 -4.40
CA VAL A 88 -9.48 7.67 -4.92
C VAL A 88 -9.54 8.69 -3.80
N ALA A 89 -10.13 8.35 -2.65
CA ALA A 89 -10.18 9.24 -1.50
C ALA A 89 -8.78 9.62 -0.98
N GLY A 90 -7.86 8.63 -0.93
CA GLY A 90 -6.47 8.85 -0.54
C GLY A 90 -5.70 9.76 -1.49
N ILE A 91 -5.83 9.54 -2.81
CA ILE A 91 -5.18 10.38 -3.83
C ILE A 91 -5.69 11.83 -3.75
N LEU A 92 -7.00 12.02 -3.61
CA LEU A 92 -7.59 13.35 -3.48
C LEU A 92 -7.16 14.07 -2.20
N LYS A 93 -6.94 13.33 -1.12
CA LYS A 93 -6.41 13.86 0.12
C LYS A 93 -4.93 14.23 -0.01
N ALA A 94 -4.11 13.36 -0.59
CA ALA A 94 -2.67 13.58 -0.81
C ALA A 94 -2.36 14.73 -1.78
N SER A 95 -3.25 15.01 -2.73
CA SER A 95 -3.09 16.06 -3.76
C SER A 95 -3.18 17.50 -3.22
N ARG A 96 -3.20 17.70 -1.92
CA ARG A 96 -3.23 19.06 -1.35
C ARG A 96 -1.85 19.70 -1.38
N PHE A 97 -1.78 20.90 -1.94
CA PHE A 97 -0.70 21.84 -1.63
C PHE A 97 -0.86 22.27 -0.16
N LYS A 98 -0.15 21.62 0.75
CA LYS A 98 -0.15 21.98 2.17
C LYS A 98 0.56 23.31 2.35
N LYS A 99 -0.12 24.29 2.96
CA LYS A 99 0.60 25.38 3.62
C LYS A 99 1.21 24.76 4.87
N ILE A 100 2.52 24.66 4.91
CA ILE A 100 3.24 24.04 6.02
C ILE A 100 3.12 24.95 7.23
N THR A 101 2.21 24.62 8.13
CA THR A 101 2.17 25.20 9.49
C THR A 101 2.90 24.25 10.45
N LEU A 102 3.46 24.75 11.53
CA LEU A 102 4.15 23.91 12.53
C LEU A 102 3.25 22.79 13.07
N LEU A 103 1.98 23.08 13.28
CA LEU A 103 1.00 22.09 13.74
C LEU A 103 0.80 20.99 12.68
N GLU A 104 0.70 21.33 11.40
CA GLU A 104 0.55 20.36 10.32
C GLU A 104 1.80 19.47 10.18
N ALA A 105 3.00 20.02 10.37
CA ALA A 105 4.23 19.22 10.35
C ALA A 105 4.29 18.21 11.50
N GLN A 106 3.85 18.58 12.70
CA GLN A 106 3.75 17.65 13.83
C GLN A 106 2.71 16.56 13.58
N VAL A 107 1.54 16.92 13.07
CA VAL A 107 0.48 15.97 12.70
C VAL A 107 0.99 15.00 11.65
N ASP A 108 1.69 15.47 10.63
CA ASP A 108 2.22 14.59 9.57
C ASP A 108 3.20 13.54 10.11
N THR A 109 4.13 13.94 11.00
CA THR A 109 5.09 13.00 11.62
C THR A 109 4.37 11.94 12.47
N VAL A 110 3.39 12.35 13.28
CA VAL A 110 2.62 11.40 14.09
C VAL A 110 1.76 10.50 13.21
N THR A 111 1.12 11.04 12.19
CA THR A 111 0.31 10.29 11.23
C THR A 111 1.13 9.23 10.50
N GLU A 112 2.32 9.58 10.03
CA GLU A 112 3.24 8.64 9.38
C GLU A 112 3.61 7.48 10.30
N THR A 113 3.98 7.79 11.56
CA THR A 113 4.31 6.78 12.57
C THR A 113 3.11 5.86 12.86
N VAL A 114 1.91 6.42 12.99
CA VAL A 114 0.68 5.66 13.23
C VAL A 114 0.37 4.76 12.05
N TRP A 115 0.43 5.26 10.81
CA TRP A 115 0.20 4.46 9.62
C TRP A 115 1.22 3.33 9.45
N HIS A 116 2.48 3.60 9.74
CA HIS A 116 3.52 2.57 9.74
C HIS A 116 3.20 1.46 10.75
N THR A 117 2.82 1.84 11.97
CA THR A 117 2.47 0.89 13.04
C THR A 117 1.21 0.09 12.69
N VAL A 118 0.15 0.75 12.24
CA VAL A 118 -1.12 0.09 11.83
C VAL A 118 -0.88 -0.88 10.68
N THR A 119 -0.13 -0.47 9.67
CA THR A 119 0.21 -1.32 8.52
C THR A 119 1.02 -2.54 8.94
N PHE A 120 2.00 -2.35 9.83
CA PHE A 120 2.79 -3.45 10.38
C PHE A 120 1.91 -4.45 11.16
N MET A 121 1.04 -3.95 12.04
CA MET A 121 0.13 -4.80 12.82
C MET A 121 -0.85 -5.56 11.93
N LEU A 122 -1.47 -4.89 10.95
CA LEU A 122 -2.41 -5.53 10.03
C LEU A 122 -1.74 -6.60 9.17
N ASN A 123 -0.57 -6.31 8.64
CA ASN A 123 0.20 -7.29 7.87
C ASN A 123 0.57 -8.50 8.74
N GLY A 124 1.07 -8.26 9.97
CA GLY A 124 1.39 -9.32 10.92
C GLY A 124 0.17 -10.19 11.24
N SER A 125 -0.98 -9.57 11.52
CA SER A 125 -2.24 -10.28 11.80
C SER A 125 -2.68 -11.19 10.65
N VAL A 126 -2.59 -10.72 9.41
CA VAL A 126 -2.94 -11.52 8.23
C VAL A 126 -2.01 -12.74 8.08
N PHE A 127 -0.70 -12.58 8.35
CA PHE A 127 0.23 -13.71 8.30
C PHE A 127 0.00 -14.71 9.45
N VAL A 128 -0.41 -14.25 10.64
CA VAL A 128 -0.78 -15.14 11.75
C VAL A 128 -2.04 -15.95 11.39
N ILE A 129 -3.07 -15.30 10.85
CA ILE A 129 -4.29 -15.97 10.39
C ILE A 129 -3.95 -17.00 9.30
N LEU A 130 -3.12 -16.62 8.32
CA LEU A 130 -2.66 -17.55 7.29
C LEU A 130 -1.95 -18.77 7.89
N GLY A 131 -1.09 -18.57 8.90
CA GLY A 131 -0.39 -19.66 9.56
C GLY A 131 -1.34 -20.64 10.24
N MET A 132 -2.37 -20.13 10.93
CA MET A 132 -3.41 -20.96 11.56
C MET A 132 -4.23 -21.74 10.53
N GLU A 133 -4.66 -21.09 9.47
CA GLU A 133 -5.43 -21.73 8.40
C GLU A 133 -4.60 -22.77 7.64
N LEU A 134 -3.32 -22.51 7.43
CA LEU A 134 -2.43 -23.43 6.73
C LEU A 134 -2.25 -24.75 7.52
N GLU A 135 -2.14 -24.70 8.86
CA GLU A 135 -2.06 -25.88 9.69
C GLU A 135 -3.30 -26.76 9.55
N LEU A 136 -4.50 -26.14 9.60
CA LEU A 136 -5.78 -26.85 9.49
C LEU A 136 -5.97 -27.56 8.15
N ILE A 137 -5.34 -27.08 7.09
CA ILE A 137 -5.58 -27.53 5.72
C ILE A 137 -4.43 -28.40 5.18
N ALA A 138 -3.21 -28.17 5.63
CA ALA A 138 -2.06 -28.88 5.13
C ALA A 138 -2.14 -30.39 5.37
N GLU A 139 -2.53 -30.82 6.57
CA GLU A 139 -2.65 -32.22 6.91
C GLU A 139 -3.71 -32.97 6.09
N PRO A 140 -4.98 -32.49 5.98
CA PRO A 140 -5.99 -33.13 5.16
C PRO A 140 -5.63 -33.20 3.67
N ILE A 141 -4.94 -32.20 3.13
CA ILE A 141 -4.59 -32.17 1.71
C ILE A 141 -3.40 -33.09 1.41
N LEU A 142 -2.37 -33.07 2.26
CA LEU A 142 -1.19 -33.88 2.07
C LEU A 142 -1.42 -35.35 2.34
N SER A 143 -2.37 -35.68 3.22
CA SER A 143 -2.76 -37.07 3.53
C SER A 143 -3.82 -37.63 2.58
N ASN A 144 -4.49 -36.81 1.79
CA ASN A 144 -5.53 -37.23 0.87
C ASN A 144 -4.91 -37.97 -0.34
N SER A 145 -5.28 -39.22 -0.53
CA SER A 145 -4.81 -40.04 -1.66
C SER A 145 -5.24 -39.54 -3.04
N LEU A 146 -6.17 -38.60 -3.12
CA LEU A 146 -6.62 -37.96 -4.36
C LEU A 146 -5.57 -36.99 -4.93
N TYR A 147 -4.73 -36.43 -4.08
CA TYR A 147 -3.74 -35.43 -4.48
C TYR A 147 -2.31 -35.98 -4.33
N ASN A 148 -1.54 -35.92 -5.39
CA ASN A 148 -0.12 -36.24 -5.31
C ASN A 148 0.64 -35.04 -4.70
N PRO A 149 1.26 -35.17 -3.50
CA PRO A 149 1.96 -34.08 -2.83
C PRO A 149 3.03 -33.43 -3.67
N PHE A 150 3.72 -34.21 -4.50
CA PHE A 150 4.73 -33.70 -5.40
C PHE A 150 4.14 -32.77 -6.48
N LEU A 151 2.99 -33.14 -7.06
CA LEU A 151 2.30 -32.31 -8.05
C LEU A 151 1.75 -31.02 -7.43
N LEU A 152 1.30 -31.07 -6.18
CA LEU A 152 0.87 -29.87 -5.44
C LEU A 152 2.01 -28.89 -5.23
N LEU A 153 3.14 -29.37 -4.72
CA LEU A 153 4.34 -28.53 -4.55
C LEU A 153 4.85 -27.98 -5.88
N LEU A 154 4.88 -28.81 -6.92
CA LEU A 154 5.26 -28.38 -8.26
C LEU A 154 4.33 -27.27 -8.78
N SER A 155 3.02 -27.40 -8.56
CA SER A 155 2.05 -26.38 -8.97
C SER A 155 2.27 -25.04 -8.26
N VAL A 156 2.57 -25.05 -6.95
CA VAL A 156 2.93 -23.83 -6.19
C VAL A 156 4.18 -23.17 -6.80
N VAL A 157 5.22 -23.93 -7.11
CA VAL A 157 6.45 -23.40 -7.71
C VAL A 157 6.17 -22.81 -9.10
N VAL A 158 5.43 -23.53 -9.94
CA VAL A 158 5.08 -23.07 -11.30
C VAL A 158 4.23 -21.81 -11.26
N LEU A 159 3.22 -21.75 -10.38
CA LEU A 159 2.37 -20.57 -10.20
C LEU A 159 3.18 -19.36 -9.71
N THR A 160 4.09 -19.57 -8.75
CA THR A 160 4.97 -18.51 -8.25
C THR A 160 5.89 -17.99 -9.36
N PHE A 161 6.49 -18.89 -10.12
CA PHE A 161 7.32 -18.51 -11.27
C PHE A 161 6.52 -17.74 -12.33
N MET A 162 5.33 -18.20 -12.66
CA MET A 162 4.43 -17.54 -13.61
C MET A 162 4.04 -16.13 -13.12
N LEU A 163 3.76 -15.97 -11.82
CA LEU A 163 3.47 -14.69 -11.22
C LEU A 163 4.64 -13.70 -11.38
N PHE A 164 5.85 -14.11 -11.06
CA PHE A 164 7.04 -13.27 -11.26
C PHE A 164 7.33 -12.99 -12.73
N ALA A 165 7.13 -13.98 -13.62
CA ALA A 165 7.33 -13.81 -15.05
C ALA A 165 6.36 -12.78 -15.65
N ILE A 166 5.06 -12.88 -15.36
CA ILE A 166 4.04 -11.93 -15.81
C ILE A 166 4.37 -10.53 -15.31
N ARG A 167 4.74 -10.41 -14.03
CA ARG A 167 5.10 -9.15 -13.42
C ARG A 167 6.35 -8.53 -14.07
N PHE A 168 7.39 -9.32 -14.30
CA PHE A 168 8.59 -8.88 -14.99
C PHE A 168 8.27 -8.37 -16.41
N VAL A 169 7.45 -9.10 -17.16
CA VAL A 169 7.02 -8.70 -18.51
C VAL A 169 6.27 -7.37 -18.48
N MET A 170 5.36 -7.17 -17.52
CA MET A 170 4.64 -5.89 -17.36
C MET A 170 5.58 -4.72 -17.04
N ILE A 171 6.50 -4.92 -16.10
CA ILE A 171 7.48 -3.89 -15.72
C ILE A 171 8.43 -3.60 -16.89
N ALA A 172 8.95 -4.64 -17.55
CA ALA A 172 9.80 -4.51 -18.72
C ALA A 172 9.08 -3.78 -19.86
N GLY A 173 7.82 -4.10 -20.11
CA GLY A 173 6.98 -3.39 -21.09
C GLY A 173 6.83 -1.89 -20.76
N PHE A 174 6.58 -1.55 -19.52
CA PHE A 174 6.51 -0.15 -19.09
C PHE A 174 7.85 0.58 -19.29
N TYR A 175 8.96 -0.02 -18.87
CA TYR A 175 10.30 0.54 -19.07
C TYR A 175 10.66 0.61 -20.55
N PHE A 176 10.25 -0.35 -21.37
CA PHE A 176 10.46 -0.32 -22.80
C PHE A 176 9.79 0.90 -23.47
N VAL A 177 8.51 1.12 -23.17
CA VAL A 177 7.75 2.29 -23.69
C VAL A 177 8.39 3.60 -23.22
N ARG A 178 8.77 3.68 -21.93
CA ARG A 178 9.42 4.87 -21.36
C ARG A 178 10.80 5.13 -21.97
N THR A 179 11.60 4.10 -22.12
CA THR A 179 12.99 4.20 -22.63
C THR A 179 13.01 4.51 -24.11
N HIS A 180 12.07 3.94 -24.89
CA HIS A 180 11.91 4.25 -26.30
C HIS A 180 11.58 5.74 -26.51
N ARG A 181 10.74 6.33 -25.67
CA ARG A 181 10.45 7.78 -25.70
C ARG A 181 11.66 8.64 -25.33
N LEU A 182 12.53 8.17 -24.41
CA LEU A 182 13.67 8.93 -23.87
C LEU A 182 15.00 8.60 -24.56
N LYS A 183 15.04 7.74 -25.59
CA LYS A 183 16.25 7.29 -26.32
C LYS A 183 17.38 6.78 -25.39
N LYS A 184 17.03 6.17 -24.25
CA LYS A 184 18.00 5.60 -23.29
C LYS A 184 18.14 4.10 -23.46
N LYS A 185 19.29 3.51 -23.07
CA LYS A 185 19.55 2.05 -23.15
C LYS A 185 18.82 1.31 -22.02
N ILE A 186 18.01 0.32 -22.35
CA ILE A 186 17.22 -0.50 -21.41
C ILE A 186 18.10 -1.23 -20.40
N HIS A 187 19.28 -1.67 -20.79
CA HIS A 187 20.20 -2.46 -19.95
C HIS A 187 20.57 -1.73 -18.63
N LYS A 188 20.56 -0.39 -18.62
CA LYS A 188 20.86 0.39 -17.40
C LYS A 188 19.80 0.21 -16.30
N TYR A 189 18.56 -0.15 -16.68
CA TYR A 189 17.43 -0.30 -15.78
C TYR A 189 17.10 -1.75 -15.43
N MET A 190 17.97 -2.71 -15.82
CA MET A 190 17.73 -4.14 -15.57
C MET A 190 17.66 -4.46 -14.07
N LYS A 191 18.56 -3.87 -13.27
CA LYS A 191 18.54 -4.03 -11.81
C LYS A 191 17.26 -3.47 -11.21
N ASP A 192 16.84 -2.27 -11.62
CA ASP A 192 15.60 -1.64 -11.14
C ASP A 192 14.37 -2.47 -11.51
N MET A 193 14.33 -3.05 -12.73
CA MET A 193 13.25 -3.93 -13.16
C MET A 193 13.18 -5.21 -12.32
N LEU A 194 14.31 -5.83 -12.03
CA LEU A 194 14.38 -7.01 -11.16
C LEU A 194 13.97 -6.65 -9.73
N LEU A 195 14.50 -5.55 -9.18
CA LEU A 195 14.16 -5.07 -7.86
C LEU A 195 12.66 -4.82 -7.73
N LEU A 196 12.04 -4.12 -8.68
CA LEU A 196 10.59 -3.90 -8.72
C LEU A 196 9.79 -5.20 -8.89
N THR A 197 10.32 -6.19 -9.60
CA THR A 197 9.67 -7.48 -9.76
C THR A 197 9.61 -8.23 -8.45
N PHE A 198 10.72 -8.32 -7.73
CA PHE A 198 10.81 -9.07 -6.47
C PHE A 198 10.29 -8.27 -5.25
N SER A 199 10.35 -6.93 -5.26
CA SER A 199 9.83 -6.10 -4.16
C SER A 199 8.31 -6.13 -4.03
N GLY A 200 7.62 -6.56 -5.04
CA GLY A 200 6.16 -6.49 -5.06
C GLY A 200 5.46 -7.72 -4.50
N VAL A 201 6.08 -8.45 -3.62
CA VAL A 201 5.43 -9.54 -2.90
C VAL A 201 4.26 -8.98 -2.09
N LYS A 202 3.04 -9.32 -2.51
CA LYS A 202 1.80 -8.89 -1.85
C LYS A 202 0.97 -10.12 -1.49
N GLY A 203 1.21 -10.64 -0.28
CA GLY A 203 0.46 -11.78 0.25
C GLY A 203 -0.88 -11.39 0.86
N THR A 204 -0.94 -10.26 1.58
CA THR A 204 -2.08 -9.87 2.41
C THR A 204 -3.39 -9.75 1.63
N VAL A 205 -3.36 -9.12 0.45
CA VAL A 205 -4.57 -8.99 -0.39
C VAL A 205 -5.02 -10.33 -0.95
N SER A 206 -4.10 -11.20 -1.37
CA SER A 206 -4.44 -12.53 -1.90
C SER A 206 -5.04 -13.40 -0.81
N ILE A 207 -4.48 -13.38 0.40
CA ILE A 207 -4.99 -14.12 1.56
C ILE A 207 -6.36 -13.59 1.96
N ALA A 208 -6.51 -12.28 2.12
CA ALA A 208 -7.80 -11.67 2.45
C ALA A 208 -8.87 -12.00 1.40
N THR A 209 -8.50 -12.04 0.13
CA THR A 209 -9.44 -12.36 -0.96
C THR A 209 -9.90 -13.81 -0.91
N ILE A 210 -9.03 -14.76 -0.58
CA ILE A 210 -9.42 -16.17 -0.51
C ILE A 210 -10.27 -16.46 0.72
N LEU A 211 -10.02 -15.77 1.84
CA LEU A 211 -10.84 -15.88 3.05
C LEU A 211 -12.28 -15.37 2.84
N LEU A 212 -12.53 -14.58 1.79
CA LEU A 212 -13.88 -14.12 1.42
C LEU A 212 -14.65 -15.13 0.56
N ILE A 213 -14.08 -16.31 0.24
CA ILE A 213 -14.80 -17.34 -0.51
C ILE A 213 -15.90 -17.94 0.37
N PRO A 214 -17.14 -17.98 -0.15
CA PRO A 214 -18.25 -18.54 0.61
C PRO A 214 -18.08 -20.04 0.90
N SER A 215 -18.50 -20.47 2.09
CA SER A 215 -18.35 -21.85 2.60
C SER A 215 -19.06 -22.94 1.79
N HIS A 216 -19.96 -22.60 0.86
CA HIS A 216 -20.61 -23.59 0.00
C HIS A 216 -19.71 -24.20 -1.09
N LEU A 217 -18.49 -23.71 -1.24
CA LEU A 217 -17.44 -24.29 -2.08
C LEU A 217 -16.49 -25.19 -1.26
N GLU A 218 -16.97 -25.82 -0.22
CA GLU A 218 -16.20 -26.56 0.79
C GLU A 218 -15.24 -27.61 0.22
N GLN A 219 -15.55 -28.24 -0.90
CA GLN A 219 -14.70 -29.30 -1.45
C GLN A 219 -13.40 -28.79 -2.09
N GLU A 220 -13.41 -27.60 -2.67
CA GLU A 220 -12.26 -27.05 -3.41
C GLU A 220 -11.54 -25.92 -2.64
N TYR A 221 -12.20 -25.37 -1.61
CA TYR A 221 -11.65 -24.32 -0.77
C TYR A 221 -10.29 -24.68 -0.16
N PRO A 222 -10.09 -25.88 0.43
CA PRO A 222 -8.81 -26.24 1.01
C PRO A 222 -7.67 -26.26 -0.01
N LEU A 223 -7.93 -26.77 -1.22
CA LEU A 223 -6.96 -26.80 -2.30
C LEU A 223 -6.57 -25.38 -2.75
N LEU A 224 -7.56 -24.52 -2.96
CA LEU A 224 -7.34 -23.13 -3.34
C LEU A 224 -6.54 -22.37 -2.27
N LEU A 225 -6.92 -22.55 -1.00
CA LEU A 225 -6.23 -21.91 0.11
C LEU A 225 -4.78 -22.40 0.22
N PHE A 226 -4.54 -23.71 0.08
CA PHE A 226 -3.20 -24.28 0.06
C PHE A 226 -2.33 -23.70 -1.06
N LEU A 227 -2.87 -23.60 -2.27
CA LEU A 227 -2.16 -23.05 -3.41
C LEU A 227 -1.83 -21.55 -3.20
N VAL A 228 -2.82 -20.74 -2.76
CA VAL A 228 -2.60 -19.31 -2.53
C VAL A 228 -1.65 -19.06 -1.37
N ALA A 229 -1.79 -19.81 -0.28
CA ALA A 229 -0.89 -19.74 0.86
C ALA A 229 0.55 -20.12 0.45
N GLY A 230 0.70 -21.23 -0.26
CA GLY A 230 2.00 -21.70 -0.77
C GLY A 230 2.67 -20.69 -1.70
N VAL A 231 1.94 -20.15 -2.68
CA VAL A 231 2.44 -19.12 -3.59
C VAL A 231 2.83 -17.85 -2.81
N THR A 232 2.03 -17.45 -1.84
CA THR A 232 2.30 -16.27 -1.01
C THR A 232 3.56 -16.45 -0.18
N LEU A 233 3.69 -17.57 0.53
CA LEU A 233 4.88 -17.87 1.33
C LEU A 233 6.13 -17.99 0.47
N LEU A 234 6.05 -18.71 -0.66
CA LEU A 234 7.20 -18.90 -1.55
C LEU A 234 7.61 -17.59 -2.20
N SER A 235 6.67 -16.75 -2.62
CA SER A 235 6.97 -15.43 -3.18
C SER A 235 7.58 -14.49 -2.14
N PHE A 236 7.08 -14.52 -0.90
CA PHE A 236 7.65 -13.76 0.22
C PHE A 236 9.08 -14.20 0.53
N LEU A 237 9.31 -15.51 0.65
CA LEU A 237 10.64 -16.07 0.90
C LEU A 237 11.62 -15.71 -0.23
N THR A 238 11.17 -15.80 -1.48
CA THR A 238 11.97 -15.40 -2.65
C THR A 238 12.32 -13.91 -2.60
N GLY A 239 11.37 -13.05 -2.25
CA GLY A 239 11.61 -11.63 -2.04
C GLY A 239 12.63 -11.37 -0.94
N LEU A 240 12.48 -12.02 0.21
CA LEU A 240 13.38 -11.87 1.36
C LEU A 240 14.83 -12.30 1.03
N LEU A 241 15.00 -13.34 0.22
CA LEU A 241 16.32 -13.83 -0.16
C LEU A 241 16.96 -13.01 -1.29
N VAL A 242 16.18 -12.57 -2.27
CA VAL A 242 16.70 -11.94 -3.49
C VAL A 242 16.88 -10.43 -3.33
N LEU A 243 15.99 -9.75 -2.60
CA LEU A 243 16.02 -8.28 -2.45
C LEU A 243 17.34 -7.76 -1.84
N PRO A 244 17.88 -8.33 -0.75
CA PRO A 244 19.13 -7.84 -0.17
C PRO A 244 20.32 -7.91 -1.14
N HIS A 245 20.31 -8.87 -2.09
CA HIS A 245 21.36 -9.01 -3.09
C HIS A 245 21.20 -8.07 -4.29
N LEU A 246 19.98 -7.60 -4.54
CA LEU A 246 19.67 -6.67 -5.64
C LEU A 246 19.68 -5.22 -5.19
N SER A 247 19.33 -4.94 -3.92
CA SER A 247 19.43 -3.60 -3.38
C SER A 247 20.91 -3.24 -3.24
N GLU A 248 21.38 -2.30 -4.03
CA GLU A 248 22.63 -1.62 -3.72
C GLU A 248 22.41 -0.90 -2.40
N GLU A 249 23.38 -0.94 -1.50
CA GLU A 249 23.44 0.02 -0.40
C GLU A 249 23.31 1.40 -1.06
N GLN A 250 22.12 1.94 -1.02
CA GLN A 250 21.94 3.33 -1.39
C GLN A 250 22.89 4.09 -0.47
N GLU A 251 23.69 4.96 -1.04
CA GLU A 251 24.47 5.94 -0.29
C GLU A 251 23.47 6.82 0.52
N GLU A 252 22.87 6.23 1.55
CA GLU A 252 22.11 6.96 2.58
C GLU A 252 22.91 8.17 3.07
N SER A 253 24.25 8.03 3.06
CA SER A 253 25.20 9.06 3.41
C SER A 253 25.09 10.32 2.55
N LYS A 254 24.84 10.26 1.24
CA LYS A 254 24.75 11.47 0.40
C LYS A 254 23.41 12.19 0.54
N ASP A 255 22.32 11.44 0.66
CA ASP A 255 21.00 12.03 0.88
C ASP A 255 20.91 12.64 2.28
N HIS A 256 21.45 11.97 3.30
CA HIS A 256 21.54 12.51 4.66
C HIS A 256 22.41 13.77 4.73
N LEU A 257 23.59 13.77 4.11
CA LEU A 257 24.45 14.96 4.07
C LEU A 257 23.79 16.13 3.31
N MET A 258 23.09 15.85 2.22
CA MET A 258 22.36 16.86 1.47
C MET A 258 21.15 17.39 2.26
N HIS A 259 20.42 16.53 2.98
CA HIS A 259 19.36 16.95 3.91
C HIS A 259 19.88 17.80 5.06
N ILE A 260 20.99 17.40 5.68
CA ILE A 260 21.66 18.17 6.74
C ILE A 260 22.12 19.53 6.22
N ALA A 261 22.68 19.57 5.01
CA ALA A 261 23.09 20.84 4.39
C ALA A 261 21.91 21.78 4.15
N ILE A 262 20.81 21.27 3.61
CA ILE A 262 19.56 22.05 3.39
C ILE A 262 18.98 22.55 4.72
N LEU A 263 18.93 21.70 5.75
CA LEU A 263 18.41 22.09 7.06
C LEU A 263 19.30 23.14 7.74
N ASN A 264 20.61 23.03 7.59
CA ASN A 264 21.56 24.05 8.07
C ASN A 264 21.40 25.39 7.34
N ASP A 265 21.23 25.37 6.01
CA ASP A 265 21.00 26.60 5.24
C ASP A 265 19.70 27.29 5.66
N VAL A 266 18.63 26.52 5.89
CA VAL A 266 17.35 27.07 6.38
C VAL A 266 17.49 27.61 7.80
N ALA A 267 18.19 26.92 8.70
CA ALA A 267 18.45 27.41 10.07
C ALA A 267 19.25 28.72 10.05
N ALA A 268 20.30 28.78 9.24
CA ALA A 268 21.13 29.99 9.08
C ALA A 268 20.34 31.18 8.48
N GLU A 269 19.41 30.93 7.55
CA GLU A 269 18.57 32.00 6.99
C GLU A 269 17.56 32.50 8.03
N LEU A 270 17.00 31.60 8.85
CA LEU A 270 16.11 31.97 9.98
C LEU A 270 16.85 32.75 11.07
N GLU A 271 18.12 32.43 11.33
CA GLU A 271 18.98 33.19 12.25
C GLU A 271 19.23 34.63 11.78
N LYS A 272 19.40 34.83 10.49
CA LYS A 272 19.55 36.21 9.91
C LYS A 272 18.28 37.03 10.04
N GLU A 273 17.11 36.35 9.87
CA GLU A 273 15.80 36.99 10.02
C GLU A 273 15.48 37.38 11.48
N LEU A 274 16.13 36.73 12.47
CA LEU A 274 15.97 37.03 13.90
C LEU A 274 16.25 38.49 14.26
N ASP A 275 17.17 39.14 13.57
CA ASP A 275 17.54 40.53 13.82
C ASP A 275 16.50 41.53 13.30
N HIS A 276 15.64 41.10 12.38
CA HIS A 276 14.67 41.98 11.71
C HIS A 276 13.25 41.87 12.27
N HIS A 277 12.95 40.84 13.10
CA HIS A 277 11.59 40.61 13.65
C HIS A 277 11.45 41.06 15.10
N LYS A 278 10.34 41.81 15.38
CA LYS A 278 9.96 42.25 16.75
C LYS A 278 9.56 41.11 17.68
N ASN A 279 9.05 40.02 17.16
CA ASN A 279 8.63 38.86 17.95
C ASN A 279 9.53 37.67 17.67
N LYS A 280 10.56 37.46 18.50
CA LYS A 280 11.63 36.49 18.30
C LYS A 280 11.29 35.07 18.76
N LEU A 281 10.24 34.89 19.60
CA LEU A 281 9.92 33.62 20.24
C LEU A 281 9.57 32.49 19.24
N PRO A 282 8.71 32.69 18.22
CA PRO A 282 8.40 31.63 17.25
C PRO A 282 9.60 31.29 16.33
N LEU A 283 10.49 32.23 16.07
CA LEU A 283 11.68 31.99 15.30
C LEU A 283 12.69 31.11 16.04
N TYR A 284 12.91 31.38 17.34
CA TYR A 284 13.74 30.52 18.19
C TYR A 284 13.21 29.09 18.26
N ALA A 285 11.90 28.91 18.42
CA ALA A 285 11.30 27.59 18.42
C ALA A 285 11.45 26.84 17.08
N ALA A 286 11.43 27.56 15.96
CA ALA A 286 11.67 26.99 14.64
C ALA A 286 13.14 26.57 14.48
N ILE A 287 14.08 27.41 14.84
CA ILE A 287 15.53 27.13 14.77
C ILE A 287 15.88 25.91 15.64
N ASP A 288 15.37 25.85 16.87
CA ASP A 288 15.59 24.74 17.79
C ASP A 288 15.05 23.41 17.22
N ASN A 289 13.90 23.46 16.57
CA ASN A 289 13.33 22.28 15.87
C ASN A 289 14.21 21.81 14.69
N TYR A 290 14.77 22.75 13.91
CA TYR A 290 15.66 22.39 12.83
C TYR A 290 16.98 21.81 13.34
N HIS A 291 17.55 22.35 14.43
CA HIS A 291 18.74 21.79 15.08
C HIS A 291 18.48 20.41 15.66
N GLY A 292 17.35 20.17 16.31
CA GLY A 292 16.97 18.85 16.81
C GLY A 292 16.78 17.82 15.68
N ARG A 293 16.28 18.25 14.50
CA ARG A 293 16.21 17.37 13.31
C ARG A 293 17.58 17.05 12.73
N ILE A 294 18.51 17.99 12.74
CA ILE A 294 19.90 17.79 12.30
C ILE A 294 20.59 16.80 13.25
N GLU A 295 20.43 16.95 14.56
CA GLU A 295 20.98 16.02 15.55
C GLU A 295 20.45 14.59 15.35
N ASN A 296 19.14 14.41 15.10
CA ASN A 296 18.53 13.10 14.84
C ASN A 296 18.96 12.46 13.50
N LEU A 297 19.52 13.24 12.57
CA LEU A 297 20.05 12.74 11.30
C LEU A 297 21.56 12.42 11.41
N ILE A 298 22.24 12.87 12.45
CA ILE A 298 23.67 12.62 12.70
C ILE A 298 23.88 11.38 13.59
N LEU A 299 22.88 11.05 14.44
CA LEU A 299 22.87 9.85 15.31
C LEU A 299 22.41 8.61 14.55
#